data_c3a1f3a027754762c44d535b39d5390a
#
_entry.id   c3a1f3a027754762c44d535b39d5390a
#
_cell.length_a   1.000
_cell.length_b   1.000
_cell.length_c   1.000
_cell.angle_alpha   90.00
_cell.angle_beta   90.00
_cell.angle_gamma   90.00
#
_symmetry.space_group_name_H-M   'P 1'
#
loop_
_entity.id
_entity.type
_entity.pdbx_description
1 polymer ?
#
loop_
_entity_poly.entity_id
_entity_poly.type
_entity_poly.pdbx_seq_one_letter_code
_entity_poly.pdbx_strand_id
1 'polypeptide(L)'
;GVAGAALATTIALYLSWLTSILYARRNYEGLQFPLLPHGYDKAQLAAILKVGVPLGLNNSLYSVGHVAVQAVYNMQGSVFVAGCSIAGRVTGIAGIAITSFSSAAVVFAGQNLGAGNYRRLQRGVVQITCAAGVVTLLIGLVATVFCRPLLGLFSSAPAVLDAAVRYTWWVLPFIWTYAVFNCMMSFVNGTGAVKYTTVVNLLILWAVRIPAAYILHALGYGTSSMACVSLSYAVGLVAMLGYFLTPEWGKLRRKAKELGDAVTAETEPTLI
;
A
#
# COMPACT_ATOMS: atom_id res chain seq x y z
N GLY A 1 -23.65 9.98 18.77
CA GLY A 1 -23.59 10.71 17.51
C GLY A 1 -22.15 10.86 16.99
N VAL A 2 -21.94 11.64 15.94
CA VAL A 2 -20.63 11.82 15.27
C VAL A 2 -19.53 12.26 16.25
N ALA A 3 -19.84 13.19 17.17
CA ALA A 3 -18.90 13.65 18.18
C ALA A 3 -18.41 12.52 19.11
N GLY A 4 -19.31 11.61 19.52
CA GLY A 4 -18.93 10.47 20.35
C GLY A 4 -18.03 9.48 19.62
N ALA A 5 -18.27 9.24 18.32
CA ALA A 5 -17.41 8.39 17.51
C ALA A 5 -16.01 9.01 17.33
N ALA A 6 -15.94 10.32 17.08
CA ALA A 6 -14.67 11.05 16.98
C ALA A 6 -13.88 11.00 18.30
N LEU A 7 -14.55 11.22 19.42
CA LEU A 7 -13.94 11.16 20.76
C LEU A 7 -13.40 9.76 21.07
N ALA A 8 -14.17 8.72 20.79
CA ALA A 8 -13.74 7.33 20.96
C ALA A 8 -12.49 6.99 20.15
N THR A 9 -12.46 7.42 18.88
CA THR A 9 -11.28 7.24 18.01
C THR A 9 -10.05 7.97 18.56
N THR A 10 -10.23 9.20 19.02
CA THR A 10 -9.15 10.01 19.61
C THR A 10 -8.60 9.34 20.88
N ILE A 11 -9.47 8.91 21.79
CA ILE A 11 -9.06 8.19 23.01
C ILE A 11 -8.32 6.90 22.66
N ALA A 12 -8.81 6.11 21.70
CA ALA A 12 -8.18 4.88 21.27
C ALA A 12 -6.76 5.11 20.71
N LEU A 13 -6.57 6.17 19.94
CA LEU A 13 -5.25 6.54 19.41
C LEU A 13 -4.27 6.98 20.51
N TYR A 14 -4.73 7.77 21.48
CA TYR A 14 -3.90 8.17 22.62
C TYR A 14 -3.53 6.98 23.50
N LEU A 15 -4.46 6.07 23.77
CA LEU A 15 -4.17 4.84 24.53
C LEU A 15 -3.18 3.94 23.78
N SER A 16 -3.34 3.79 22.46
CA SER A 16 -2.41 3.03 21.62
C SER A 16 -1.01 3.64 21.66
N TRP A 17 -0.91 4.97 21.56
CA TRP A 17 0.36 5.69 21.66
C TRP A 17 1.02 5.49 23.02
N LEU A 18 0.25 5.67 24.11
CA LEU A 18 0.74 5.53 25.49
C LEU A 18 1.21 4.10 25.77
N THR A 19 0.43 3.08 25.39
CA THR A 19 0.80 1.68 25.57
C THR A 19 2.04 1.31 24.77
N SER A 20 2.17 1.82 23.53
CA SER A 20 3.36 1.60 22.70
C SER A 20 4.62 2.18 23.31
N ILE A 21 4.54 3.40 23.86
CA ILE A 21 5.69 4.03 24.54
C ILE A 21 6.07 3.26 25.81
N LEU A 22 5.09 2.91 26.63
CA LEU A 22 5.34 2.17 27.86
C LEU A 22 5.96 0.81 27.58
N TYR A 23 5.45 0.10 26.56
CA TYR A 23 6.01 -1.17 26.12
C TYR A 23 7.45 -1.01 25.61
N ALA A 24 7.71 -0.01 24.75
CA ALA A 24 9.03 0.25 24.21
C ALA A 24 10.05 0.55 25.32
N ARG A 25 9.70 1.41 26.25
CA ARG A 25 10.56 1.76 27.40
C ARG A 25 10.86 0.58 28.32
N ARG A 26 9.90 -0.34 28.49
CA ARG A 26 10.05 -1.49 29.37
C ARG A 26 10.89 -2.61 28.78
N ASN A 27 10.81 -2.80 27.45
CA ASN A 27 11.37 -3.99 26.79
C ASN A 27 12.63 -3.68 25.94
N TYR A 28 12.95 -2.41 25.69
CA TYR A 28 14.07 -2.04 24.82
C TYR A 28 14.96 -1.01 25.55
N GLU A 29 16.07 -1.49 26.11
CA GLU A 29 17.03 -0.64 26.85
C GLU A 29 17.65 0.47 25.99
N GLY A 30 17.84 0.23 24.68
CA GLY A 30 18.37 1.20 23.71
C GLY A 30 17.36 2.25 23.23
N LEU A 31 16.05 2.14 23.57
CA LEU A 31 14.98 3.06 23.15
C LEU A 31 14.52 3.99 24.30
N GLN A 32 15.43 4.37 25.19
CA GLN A 32 15.15 5.38 26.21
C GLN A 32 15.23 6.78 25.60
N PHE A 33 14.14 7.24 25.01
CA PHE A 33 14.04 8.62 24.54
C PHE A 33 13.32 9.49 25.56
N PRO A 34 13.76 10.72 25.79
CA PRO A 34 13.05 11.67 26.65
C PRO A 34 11.71 12.02 26.02
N LEU A 35 10.65 12.12 26.85
CA LEU A 35 9.31 12.51 26.37
C LEU A 35 9.28 13.96 25.85
N LEU A 36 10.20 14.78 26.35
CA LEU A 36 10.39 16.15 25.87
C LEU A 36 11.68 16.22 25.06
N PRO A 37 11.63 16.76 23.83
CA PRO A 37 12.84 16.87 23.00
C PRO A 37 13.84 17.81 23.66
N HIS A 38 15.03 17.32 23.96
CA HIS A 38 16.17 18.09 24.43
C HIS A 38 17.09 18.41 23.23
N GLY A 39 16.70 19.43 22.47
CA GLY A 39 17.41 19.83 21.26
C GLY A 39 17.08 18.95 20.04
N TYR A 40 17.52 19.38 18.89
CA TYR A 40 17.43 18.60 17.65
C TYR A 40 18.75 18.65 16.89
N ASP A 41 19.11 17.53 16.31
CA ASP A 41 20.25 17.45 15.42
C ASP A 41 19.80 17.84 13.99
N LYS A 42 20.38 18.94 13.48
CA LYS A 42 20.08 19.46 12.13
C LYS A 42 20.42 18.45 11.05
N ALA A 43 21.46 17.64 11.22
CA ALA A 43 21.86 16.64 10.24
C ALA A 43 20.84 15.50 10.17
N GLN A 44 20.38 15.01 11.31
CA GLN A 44 19.34 13.99 11.39
C GLN A 44 17.99 14.53 10.85
N LEU A 45 17.61 15.75 11.21
CA LEU A 45 16.40 16.40 10.67
C LEU A 45 16.47 16.52 9.15
N ALA A 46 17.60 16.97 8.60
CA ALA A 46 17.79 17.05 7.15
C ALA A 46 17.69 15.68 6.47
N ALA A 47 18.23 14.62 7.09
CA ALA A 47 18.12 13.26 6.58
C ALA A 47 16.65 12.76 6.58
N ILE A 48 15.90 13.04 7.64
CA ILE A 48 14.47 12.71 7.73
C ILE A 48 13.67 13.47 6.66
N LEU A 49 13.89 14.78 6.52
CA LEU A 49 13.18 15.60 5.54
C LEU A 49 13.52 15.20 4.10
N LYS A 50 14.76 14.82 3.82
CA LYS A 50 15.20 14.35 2.50
C LYS A 50 14.41 13.13 2.01
N VAL A 51 13.93 12.29 2.91
CA VAL A 51 13.10 11.12 2.60
C VAL A 51 11.62 11.44 2.77
N GLY A 52 11.25 12.13 3.85
CA GLY A 52 9.86 12.40 4.22
C GLY A 52 9.17 13.36 3.27
N VAL A 53 9.83 14.42 2.81
CA VAL A 53 9.22 15.41 1.89
C VAL A 53 8.84 14.76 0.54
N PRO A 54 9.71 14.01 -0.15
CA PRO A 54 9.31 13.31 -1.37
C PRO A 54 8.18 12.30 -1.16
N LEU A 55 8.17 11.57 -0.05
CA LEU A 55 7.08 10.65 0.28
C LEU A 55 5.76 11.40 0.54
N GLY A 56 5.80 12.51 1.27
CA GLY A 56 4.65 13.36 1.51
C GLY A 56 4.07 13.93 0.22
N LEU A 57 4.92 14.44 -0.66
CA LEU A 57 4.52 14.93 -1.99
C LEU A 57 3.91 13.82 -2.85
N ASN A 58 4.50 12.62 -2.83
CA ASN A 58 3.95 11.47 -3.54
C ASN A 58 2.53 11.14 -3.06
N ASN A 59 2.32 11.06 -1.75
CA ASN A 59 0.99 10.79 -1.17
C ASN A 59 -0.02 11.90 -1.49
N SER A 60 0.42 13.17 -1.48
CA SER A 60 -0.42 14.31 -1.86
C SER A 60 -0.83 14.25 -3.33
N LEU A 61 0.10 14.01 -4.24
CA LEU A 61 -0.17 13.85 -5.67
C LEU A 61 -1.07 12.65 -5.96
N TYR A 62 -0.89 11.56 -5.21
CA TYR A 62 -1.75 10.38 -5.29
C TYR A 62 -3.20 10.72 -4.85
N SER A 63 -3.35 11.48 -3.76
CA SER A 63 -4.67 11.93 -3.29
C SER A 63 -5.36 12.85 -4.27
N VAL A 64 -4.63 13.80 -4.87
CA VAL A 64 -5.17 14.69 -5.93
C VAL A 64 -5.62 13.88 -7.15
N GLY A 65 -4.83 12.88 -7.57
CA GLY A 65 -5.20 11.99 -8.66
C GLY A 65 -6.47 11.19 -8.37
N HIS A 66 -6.67 10.75 -7.11
CA HIS A 66 -7.92 10.12 -6.70
C HIS A 66 -9.12 11.05 -6.80
N VAL A 67 -8.97 12.34 -6.47
CA VAL A 67 -10.03 13.35 -6.66
C VAL A 67 -10.39 13.48 -8.14
N ALA A 68 -9.41 13.46 -9.05
CA ALA A 68 -9.67 13.50 -10.49
C ALA A 68 -10.47 12.29 -10.98
N VAL A 69 -10.15 11.09 -10.51
CA VAL A 69 -10.94 9.89 -10.81
C VAL A 69 -12.35 9.98 -10.22
N GLN A 70 -12.47 10.49 -8.99
CA GLN A 70 -13.78 10.69 -8.34
C GLN A 70 -14.65 11.68 -9.12
N ALA A 71 -14.06 12.69 -9.79
CA ALA A 71 -14.80 13.60 -10.65
C ALA A 71 -15.49 12.84 -11.81
N VAL A 72 -14.80 11.89 -12.43
CA VAL A 72 -15.41 11.02 -13.49
C VAL A 72 -16.55 10.18 -12.92
N TYR A 73 -16.41 9.67 -11.70
CA TYR A 73 -17.47 8.90 -11.05
C TYR A 73 -18.70 9.77 -10.77
N ASN A 74 -18.49 11.02 -10.35
CA ASN A 74 -19.59 11.96 -10.10
C ASN A 74 -20.37 12.30 -11.36
N MET A 75 -19.73 12.32 -12.55
CA MET A 75 -20.42 12.51 -13.84
C MET A 75 -21.44 11.42 -14.15
N GLN A 76 -21.37 10.26 -13.51
CA GLN A 76 -22.28 9.14 -13.75
C GLN A 76 -23.53 9.16 -12.85
N GLY A 77 -23.64 10.16 -12.00
CA GLY A 77 -24.80 10.39 -11.14
C GLY A 77 -24.70 9.77 -9.73
N SER A 78 -25.62 10.22 -8.88
CA SER A 78 -25.59 9.92 -7.44
C SER A 78 -25.79 8.43 -7.11
N VAL A 79 -26.62 7.72 -7.89
CA VAL A 79 -26.84 6.28 -7.72
C VAL A 79 -25.54 5.50 -7.93
N PHE A 80 -24.77 5.86 -8.95
CA PHE A 80 -23.49 5.22 -9.23
C PHE A 80 -22.48 5.49 -8.12
N VAL A 81 -22.34 6.74 -7.68
CA VAL A 81 -21.44 7.13 -6.58
C VAL A 81 -21.80 6.41 -5.28
N ALA A 82 -23.09 6.29 -4.97
CA ALA A 82 -23.57 5.54 -3.82
C ALA A 82 -23.18 4.05 -3.94
N GLY A 83 -23.37 3.45 -5.11
CA GLY A 83 -22.96 2.07 -5.40
C GLY A 83 -21.46 1.86 -5.22
N CYS A 84 -20.61 2.77 -5.75
CA CYS A 84 -19.16 2.74 -5.56
C CYS A 84 -18.77 2.83 -4.09
N SER A 85 -19.45 3.67 -3.30
CA SER A 85 -19.17 3.85 -1.87
C SER A 85 -19.46 2.57 -1.08
N ILE A 86 -20.54 1.88 -1.39
CA ILE A 86 -20.92 0.61 -0.75
C ILE A 86 -19.94 -0.50 -1.18
N ALA A 87 -19.64 -0.62 -2.47
CA ALA A 87 -18.67 -1.57 -2.98
C ALA A 87 -17.28 -1.34 -2.37
N GLY A 88 -16.90 -0.07 -2.13
CA GLY A 88 -15.68 0.31 -1.44
C GLY A 88 -15.56 -0.27 -0.03
N ARG A 89 -16.67 -0.46 0.68
CA ARG A 89 -16.66 -1.11 2.01
C ARG A 89 -16.33 -2.60 1.92
N VAL A 90 -16.85 -3.28 0.92
CA VAL A 90 -16.57 -4.71 0.68
C VAL A 90 -15.14 -4.89 0.17
N THR A 91 -14.67 -4.07 -0.76
CA THR A 91 -13.28 -4.11 -1.23
C THR A 91 -12.28 -3.74 -0.13
N GLY A 92 -12.71 -2.94 0.86
CA GLY A 92 -11.92 -2.59 2.05
C GLY A 92 -11.50 -3.81 2.88
N ILE A 93 -12.29 -4.87 2.89
CA ILE A 93 -11.94 -6.14 3.58
C ILE A 93 -10.68 -6.75 2.95
N ALA A 94 -10.63 -6.83 1.62
CA ALA A 94 -9.42 -7.26 0.92
C ALA A 94 -8.25 -6.27 1.14
N GLY A 95 -8.56 -4.98 1.26
CA GLY A 95 -7.59 -3.91 1.57
C GLY A 95 -6.83 -4.15 2.88
N ILE A 96 -7.49 -4.71 3.91
CA ILE A 96 -6.83 -5.05 5.19
C ILE A 96 -5.73 -6.11 4.96
N ALA A 97 -6.02 -7.15 4.20
CA ALA A 97 -5.02 -8.15 3.87
C ALA A 97 -3.85 -7.55 3.08
N ILE A 98 -4.15 -6.71 2.08
CA ILE A 98 -3.14 -6.04 1.25
C ILE A 98 -2.20 -5.18 2.11
N THR A 99 -2.74 -4.35 2.98
CA THR A 99 -1.93 -3.47 3.85
C THR A 99 -1.10 -4.28 4.85
N SER A 100 -1.61 -5.39 5.37
CA SER A 100 -0.89 -6.28 6.29
C SER A 100 0.32 -6.92 5.61
N PHE A 101 0.15 -7.52 4.42
CA PHE A 101 1.26 -8.09 3.66
C PHE A 101 2.26 -7.04 3.21
N SER A 102 1.80 -5.86 2.81
CA SER A 102 2.65 -4.74 2.40
C SER A 102 3.52 -4.22 3.55
N SER A 103 2.95 -4.08 4.75
CA SER A 103 3.68 -3.69 5.95
C SER A 103 4.73 -4.73 6.34
N ALA A 104 4.36 -6.02 6.29
CA ALA A 104 5.30 -7.10 6.52
C ALA A 104 6.44 -7.10 5.49
N ALA A 105 6.15 -6.85 4.22
CA ALA A 105 7.13 -6.79 3.15
C ALA A 105 8.18 -5.69 3.35
N VAL A 106 7.76 -4.48 3.75
CA VAL A 106 8.68 -3.36 4.06
C VAL A 106 9.66 -3.75 5.17
N VAL A 107 9.12 -4.24 6.29
CA VAL A 107 9.94 -4.60 7.46
C VAL A 107 10.89 -5.76 7.13
N PHE A 108 10.37 -6.80 6.49
CA PHE A 108 11.16 -7.95 6.09
C PHE A 108 12.31 -7.56 5.15
N ALA A 109 12.02 -6.70 4.16
CA ALA A 109 13.03 -6.22 3.21
C ALA A 109 14.13 -5.42 3.91
N GLY A 110 13.76 -4.47 4.77
CA GLY A 110 14.70 -3.64 5.51
C GLY A 110 15.61 -4.46 6.44
N GLN A 111 15.02 -5.37 7.22
CA GLN A 111 15.77 -6.22 8.14
C GLN A 111 16.75 -7.16 7.42
N ASN A 112 16.32 -7.83 6.35
CA ASN A 112 17.19 -8.77 5.63
C ASN A 112 18.27 -8.06 4.80
N LEU A 113 17.99 -6.87 4.29
CA LEU A 113 18.99 -6.05 3.63
C LEU A 113 20.05 -5.56 4.64
N GLY A 114 19.60 -5.05 5.80
CA GLY A 114 20.50 -4.61 6.88
C GLY A 114 21.38 -5.74 7.43
N ALA A 115 20.83 -6.96 7.52
CA ALA A 115 21.59 -8.15 7.92
C ALA A 115 22.45 -8.75 6.78
N GLY A 116 22.54 -8.13 5.62
CA GLY A 116 23.32 -8.62 4.48
C GLY A 116 22.78 -9.93 3.84
N ASN A 117 21.59 -10.40 4.23
CA ASN A 117 21.08 -11.70 3.81
C ASN A 117 20.29 -11.65 2.50
N TYR A 118 21.03 -11.47 1.39
CA TYR A 118 20.43 -11.33 0.06
C TYR A 118 19.62 -12.57 -0.40
N ARG A 119 20.07 -13.78 -0.07
CA ARG A 119 19.34 -15.01 -0.44
C ARG A 119 17.95 -15.05 0.22
N ARG A 120 17.89 -14.66 1.49
CA ARG A 120 16.62 -14.59 2.23
C ARG A 120 15.74 -13.47 1.67
N LEU A 121 16.34 -12.34 1.31
CA LEU A 121 15.66 -11.23 0.64
C LEU A 121 14.97 -11.69 -0.65
N GLN A 122 15.69 -12.39 -1.54
CA GLN A 122 15.14 -12.89 -2.82
C GLN A 122 14.02 -13.92 -2.63
N ARG A 123 14.18 -14.85 -1.71
CA ARG A 123 13.14 -15.84 -1.42
C ARG A 123 11.91 -15.19 -0.80
N GLY A 124 12.13 -14.25 0.10
CA GLY A 124 11.07 -13.54 0.82
C GLY A 124 10.19 -12.70 -0.10
N VAL A 125 10.76 -12.02 -1.10
CA VAL A 125 9.93 -11.25 -2.04
C VAL A 125 8.94 -12.14 -2.77
N VAL A 126 9.37 -13.31 -3.24
CA VAL A 126 8.50 -14.26 -3.94
C VAL A 126 7.46 -14.83 -2.98
N GLN A 127 7.88 -15.31 -1.81
CA GLN A 127 6.98 -15.95 -0.85
C GLN A 127 5.89 -15.01 -0.33
N ILE A 128 6.28 -13.79 0.12
CA ILE A 128 5.34 -12.81 0.66
C ILE A 128 4.39 -12.31 -0.44
N THR A 129 4.91 -12.07 -1.64
CA THR A 129 4.12 -11.60 -2.77
C THR A 129 3.14 -12.66 -3.27
N CYS A 130 3.57 -13.92 -3.39
CA CYS A 130 2.68 -15.03 -3.74
C CYS A 130 1.61 -15.26 -2.66
N ALA A 131 1.98 -15.23 -1.38
CA ALA A 131 1.02 -15.38 -0.29
C ALA A 131 -0.02 -14.23 -0.31
N ALA A 132 0.41 -12.98 -0.50
CA ALA A 132 -0.48 -11.84 -0.65
C ALA A 132 -1.44 -12.03 -1.84
N GLY A 133 -0.92 -12.46 -3.00
CA GLY A 133 -1.72 -12.73 -4.19
C GLY A 133 -2.76 -13.82 -3.97
N VAL A 134 -2.36 -14.97 -3.42
CA VAL A 134 -3.27 -16.10 -3.18
C VAL A 134 -4.36 -15.73 -2.16
N VAL A 135 -3.98 -15.15 -1.02
CA VAL A 135 -4.95 -14.77 0.02
C VAL A 135 -5.95 -13.75 -0.51
N THR A 136 -5.49 -12.73 -1.21
CA THR A 136 -6.38 -11.70 -1.76
C THR A 136 -7.21 -12.20 -2.95
N LEU A 137 -6.69 -13.13 -3.75
CA LEU A 137 -7.46 -13.82 -4.78
C LEU A 137 -8.64 -14.60 -4.16
N LEU A 138 -8.37 -15.38 -3.12
CA LEU A 138 -9.41 -16.14 -2.42
C LEU A 138 -10.47 -15.21 -1.81
N ILE A 139 -10.04 -14.15 -1.10
CA ILE A 139 -10.95 -13.14 -0.55
C ILE A 139 -11.77 -12.49 -1.67
N GLY A 140 -11.12 -12.09 -2.77
CA GLY A 140 -11.75 -11.46 -3.92
C GLY A 140 -12.79 -12.36 -4.59
N LEU A 141 -12.47 -13.65 -4.80
CA LEU A 141 -13.40 -14.63 -5.38
C LEU A 141 -14.60 -14.87 -4.47
N VAL A 142 -14.37 -15.13 -3.18
CA VAL A 142 -15.46 -15.32 -2.22
C VAL A 142 -16.35 -14.07 -2.15
N ALA A 143 -15.76 -12.89 -2.03
CA ALA A 143 -16.50 -11.64 -1.97
C ALA A 143 -17.25 -11.34 -3.29
N THR A 144 -16.74 -11.78 -4.45
CA THR A 144 -17.42 -11.63 -5.74
C THR A 144 -18.63 -12.58 -5.84
N VAL A 145 -18.48 -13.84 -5.44
CA VAL A 145 -19.59 -14.82 -5.46
C VAL A 145 -20.72 -14.38 -4.52
N PHE A 146 -20.36 -13.93 -3.33
CA PHE A 146 -21.32 -13.46 -2.32
C PHE A 146 -21.55 -11.95 -2.36
N CYS A 147 -21.23 -11.26 -3.48
CA CYS A 147 -21.28 -9.80 -3.52
C CYS A 147 -22.69 -9.24 -3.25
N ARG A 148 -23.75 -9.82 -3.83
CA ARG A 148 -25.12 -9.31 -3.68
C ARG A 148 -25.62 -9.35 -2.24
N PRO A 149 -25.53 -10.46 -1.48
CA PRO A 149 -25.87 -10.47 -0.06
C PRO A 149 -24.97 -9.57 0.80
N LEU A 150 -23.66 -9.51 0.54
CA LEU A 150 -22.75 -8.64 1.27
C LEU A 150 -23.06 -7.16 1.07
N LEU A 151 -23.33 -6.75 -0.17
CA LEU A 151 -23.70 -5.37 -0.51
C LEU A 151 -25.08 -5.01 0.03
N GLY A 152 -26.01 -5.97 0.07
CA GLY A 152 -27.34 -5.82 0.63
C GLY A 152 -27.37 -5.47 2.12
N LEU A 153 -26.32 -5.75 2.85
CA LEU A 153 -26.16 -5.31 4.26
C LEU A 153 -26.05 -3.78 4.39
N PHE A 154 -25.64 -3.09 3.32
CA PHE A 154 -25.38 -1.66 3.33
C PHE A 154 -26.46 -0.83 2.64
N SER A 155 -27.25 -1.42 1.74
CA SER A 155 -28.34 -0.73 1.05
C SER A 155 -29.39 -1.71 0.57
N SER A 156 -30.66 -1.29 0.73
CA SER A 156 -31.83 -1.99 0.18
C SER A 156 -32.33 -1.39 -1.13
N ALA A 157 -31.77 -0.27 -1.60
CA ALA A 157 -32.19 0.38 -2.83
C ALA A 157 -31.69 -0.41 -4.07
N PRO A 158 -32.58 -0.98 -4.92
CA PRO A 158 -32.18 -1.89 -5.99
C PRO A 158 -31.21 -1.26 -6.99
N ALA A 159 -31.44 -0.01 -7.39
CA ALA A 159 -30.59 0.70 -8.35
C ALA A 159 -29.16 0.90 -7.83
N VAL A 160 -29.00 1.21 -6.53
CA VAL A 160 -27.71 1.37 -5.89
C VAL A 160 -27.00 0.03 -5.75
N LEU A 161 -27.74 -1.02 -5.39
CA LEU A 161 -27.22 -2.37 -5.26
C LEU A 161 -26.71 -2.91 -6.60
N ASP A 162 -27.45 -2.71 -7.69
CA ASP A 162 -27.03 -3.14 -9.02
C ASP A 162 -25.79 -2.37 -9.52
N ALA A 163 -25.67 -1.08 -9.18
CA ALA A 163 -24.46 -0.30 -9.46
C ALA A 163 -23.26 -0.83 -8.64
N ALA A 164 -23.47 -1.16 -7.37
CA ALA A 164 -22.43 -1.71 -6.48
C ALA A 164 -21.97 -3.11 -6.95
N VAL A 165 -22.90 -3.98 -7.38
CA VAL A 165 -22.60 -5.30 -7.95
C VAL A 165 -21.74 -5.14 -9.20
N ARG A 166 -22.11 -4.25 -10.12
CA ARG A 166 -21.30 -3.99 -11.34
C ARG A 166 -19.88 -3.53 -11.01
N TYR A 167 -19.73 -2.60 -10.07
CA TYR A 167 -18.41 -2.19 -9.59
C TYR A 167 -17.61 -3.38 -9.07
N THR A 168 -18.22 -4.17 -8.21
CA THR A 168 -17.59 -5.33 -7.56
C THR A 168 -17.05 -6.33 -8.58
N TRP A 169 -17.82 -6.65 -9.62
CA TRP A 169 -17.40 -7.56 -10.69
C TRP A 169 -16.22 -7.04 -11.52
N TRP A 170 -16.06 -5.73 -11.65
CA TRP A 170 -14.92 -5.15 -12.36
C TRP A 170 -13.66 -5.05 -11.50
N VAL A 171 -13.78 -5.02 -10.18
CA VAL A 171 -12.64 -4.74 -9.28
C VAL A 171 -12.20 -5.96 -8.49
N LEU A 172 -13.10 -6.66 -7.82
CA LEU A 172 -12.73 -7.74 -6.88
C LEU A 172 -12.05 -8.94 -7.53
N PRO A 173 -12.45 -9.47 -8.70
CA PRO A 173 -11.74 -10.58 -9.31
C PRO A 173 -10.29 -10.28 -9.64
N PHE A 174 -9.96 -8.99 -9.81
CA PHE A 174 -8.61 -8.51 -10.16
C PHE A 174 -7.84 -7.90 -8.99
N ILE A 175 -8.41 -7.85 -7.79
CA ILE A 175 -7.78 -7.20 -6.64
C ILE A 175 -6.46 -7.86 -6.21
N TRP A 176 -6.27 -9.13 -6.53
CA TRP A 176 -5.02 -9.83 -6.30
C TRP A 176 -3.85 -9.23 -7.09
N THR A 177 -4.09 -8.69 -8.29
CA THR A 177 -3.05 -7.99 -9.06
C THR A 177 -2.56 -6.74 -8.34
N TYR A 178 -3.49 -6.02 -7.69
CA TYR A 178 -3.15 -4.91 -6.82
C TYR A 178 -2.37 -5.35 -5.59
N ALA A 179 -2.75 -6.46 -4.97
CA ALA A 179 -2.05 -7.00 -3.80
C ALA A 179 -0.59 -7.35 -4.12
N VAL A 180 -0.37 -8.05 -5.23
CA VAL A 180 0.95 -8.42 -5.73
C VAL A 180 1.76 -7.17 -6.05
N PHE A 181 1.20 -6.24 -6.83
CA PHE A 181 1.83 -4.95 -7.16
C PHE A 181 2.22 -4.16 -5.91
N ASN A 182 1.29 -3.97 -4.98
CA ASN A 182 1.49 -3.17 -3.77
C ASN A 182 2.53 -3.82 -2.83
N CYS A 183 2.49 -5.14 -2.69
CA CYS A 183 3.45 -5.90 -1.90
C CYS A 183 4.87 -5.80 -2.49
N MET A 184 5.03 -5.93 -3.81
CA MET A 184 6.32 -5.76 -4.49
C MET A 184 6.84 -4.33 -4.32
N MET A 185 5.97 -3.33 -4.49
CA MET A 185 6.31 -1.92 -4.30
C MET A 185 6.78 -1.63 -2.88
N SER A 186 6.06 -2.17 -1.88
CA SER A 186 6.40 -2.06 -0.46
C SER A 186 7.74 -2.74 -0.13
N PHE A 187 7.99 -3.90 -0.74
CA PHE A 187 9.26 -4.60 -0.61
C PHE A 187 10.43 -3.75 -1.13
N VAL A 188 10.29 -3.16 -2.30
CA VAL A 188 11.29 -2.26 -2.90
C VAL A 188 11.48 -1.01 -2.04
N ASN A 189 10.42 -0.44 -1.47
CA ASN A 189 10.50 0.67 -0.52
C ASN A 189 11.32 0.30 0.72
N GLY A 190 11.15 -0.92 1.25
CA GLY A 190 11.93 -1.44 2.36
C GLY A 190 13.44 -1.57 2.08
N THR A 191 13.84 -1.68 0.81
CA THR A 191 15.26 -1.65 0.41
C THR A 191 15.83 -0.23 0.25
N GLY A 192 14.99 0.80 0.38
CA GLY A 192 15.36 2.21 0.20
C GLY A 192 15.28 2.72 -1.25
N ALA A 193 14.83 1.91 -2.21
CA ALA A 193 14.68 2.32 -3.61
C ALA A 193 13.35 3.06 -3.88
N VAL A 194 13.00 4.01 -3.00
CA VAL A 194 11.71 4.72 -2.99
C VAL A 194 11.46 5.54 -4.27
N LYS A 195 12.51 6.06 -4.90
CA LYS A 195 12.36 6.89 -6.12
C LYS A 195 11.65 6.15 -7.24
N TYR A 196 12.04 4.90 -7.50
CA TYR A 196 11.42 4.10 -8.55
C TYR A 196 9.93 3.85 -8.29
N THR A 197 9.61 3.40 -7.08
CA THR A 197 8.22 3.12 -6.68
C THR A 197 7.33 4.35 -6.71
N THR A 198 7.87 5.52 -6.34
CA THR A 198 7.18 6.80 -6.45
C THR A 198 6.83 7.13 -7.89
N VAL A 199 7.80 7.04 -8.81
CA VAL A 199 7.58 7.33 -10.23
C VAL A 199 6.55 6.36 -10.82
N VAL A 200 6.70 5.06 -10.56
CA VAL A 200 5.75 4.04 -11.06
C VAL A 200 4.35 4.30 -10.54
N ASN A 201 4.19 4.59 -9.24
CA ASN A 201 2.89 4.84 -8.63
C ASN A 201 2.19 6.07 -9.24
N LEU A 202 2.93 7.16 -9.44
CA LEU A 202 2.41 8.37 -10.07
C LEU A 202 2.07 8.14 -11.54
N LEU A 203 2.93 7.47 -12.31
CA LEU A 203 2.67 7.16 -13.71
C LEU A 203 1.41 6.31 -13.88
N ILE A 204 1.23 5.29 -13.04
CA ILE A 204 0.04 4.43 -13.09
C ILE A 204 -1.23 5.24 -12.82
N LEU A 205 -1.20 6.15 -11.87
CA LEU A 205 -2.37 6.97 -11.55
C LEU A 205 -2.64 8.02 -12.63
N TRP A 206 -1.62 8.81 -13.00
CA TRP A 206 -1.78 9.97 -13.86
C TRP A 206 -1.78 9.63 -15.36
N ALA A 207 -0.96 8.66 -15.80
CA ALA A 207 -0.86 8.30 -17.21
C ALA A 207 -1.75 7.12 -17.61
N VAL A 208 -2.19 6.29 -16.66
CA VAL A 208 -3.02 5.11 -16.97
C VAL A 208 -4.42 5.27 -16.42
N ARG A 209 -4.59 5.40 -15.09
CA ARG A 209 -5.91 5.36 -14.47
C ARG A 209 -6.78 6.54 -14.84
N ILE A 210 -6.27 7.77 -14.73
CA ILE A 210 -7.05 8.97 -15.03
C ILE A 210 -7.44 9.01 -16.52
N PRO A 211 -6.50 8.91 -17.49
CA PRO A 211 -6.88 8.91 -18.90
C PRO A 211 -7.84 7.78 -19.26
N ALA A 212 -7.60 6.57 -18.75
CA ALA A 212 -8.49 5.44 -19.00
C ALA A 212 -9.93 5.69 -18.47
N ALA A 213 -10.06 6.31 -17.29
CA ALA A 213 -11.38 6.68 -16.74
C ALA A 213 -12.13 7.66 -17.64
N TYR A 214 -11.45 8.72 -18.11
CA TYR A 214 -12.04 9.72 -19.01
C TYR A 214 -12.36 9.13 -20.40
N ILE A 215 -11.47 8.35 -20.97
CA ILE A 215 -11.66 7.71 -22.28
C ILE A 215 -12.86 6.75 -22.24
N LEU A 216 -12.93 5.87 -21.23
CA LEU A 216 -14.04 4.93 -21.07
C LEU A 216 -15.36 5.66 -20.86
N HIS A 217 -15.35 6.77 -20.13
CA HIS A 217 -16.54 7.60 -19.96
C HIS A 217 -16.96 8.24 -21.31
N ALA A 218 -16.02 8.83 -22.06
CA ALA A 218 -16.27 9.48 -23.36
C ALA A 218 -16.78 8.49 -24.43
N LEU A 219 -16.32 7.22 -24.36
CA LEU A 219 -16.80 6.15 -25.25
C LEU A 219 -18.19 5.61 -24.87
N GLY A 220 -18.85 6.17 -23.85
CA GLY A 220 -20.18 5.78 -23.43
C GLY A 220 -20.24 4.49 -22.59
N TYR A 221 -19.09 3.96 -22.16
CA TYR A 221 -19.06 2.76 -21.31
C TYR A 221 -19.54 3.03 -19.87
N GLY A 222 -19.91 4.25 -19.52
CA GLY A 222 -20.57 4.63 -18.28
C GLY A 222 -20.03 3.92 -17.03
N THR A 223 -20.83 3.01 -16.47
CA THR A 223 -20.48 2.25 -15.27
C THR A 223 -19.27 1.31 -15.45
N SER A 224 -18.90 0.94 -16.68
CA SER A 224 -17.73 0.12 -16.97
C SER A 224 -16.42 0.92 -16.91
N SER A 225 -16.48 2.25 -16.72
CA SER A 225 -15.28 3.07 -16.45
C SER A 225 -14.46 2.58 -15.25
N MET A 226 -15.06 1.75 -14.38
CA MET A 226 -14.38 1.04 -13.29
C MET A 226 -13.27 0.10 -13.76
N ALA A 227 -13.32 -0.39 -14.99
CA ALA A 227 -12.26 -1.20 -15.59
C ALA A 227 -10.88 -0.46 -15.56
N CYS A 228 -10.87 0.88 -15.53
CA CYS A 228 -9.64 1.66 -15.38
C CYS A 228 -8.85 1.31 -14.10
N VAL A 229 -9.55 0.92 -13.03
CA VAL A 229 -8.94 0.51 -11.76
C VAL A 229 -8.17 -0.79 -11.96
N SER A 230 -8.83 -1.82 -12.49
CA SER A 230 -8.22 -3.13 -12.74
C SER A 230 -7.11 -3.06 -13.78
N LEU A 231 -7.31 -2.26 -14.84
CA LEU A 231 -6.26 -2.00 -15.83
C LEU A 231 -5.02 -1.39 -15.18
N SER A 232 -5.20 -0.38 -14.32
CA SER A 232 -4.08 0.26 -13.63
C SER A 232 -3.33 -0.69 -12.69
N TYR A 233 -4.04 -1.64 -12.08
CA TYR A 233 -3.41 -2.68 -11.26
C TYR A 233 -2.57 -3.65 -12.10
N ALA A 234 -3.08 -4.08 -13.24
CA ALA A 234 -2.35 -4.94 -14.18
C ALA A 234 -1.09 -4.27 -14.73
N VAL A 235 -1.20 -3.00 -15.17
CA VAL A 235 -0.05 -2.22 -15.63
C VAL A 235 0.97 -2.03 -14.50
N GLY A 236 0.51 -1.76 -13.28
CA GLY A 236 1.36 -1.65 -12.10
C GLY A 236 2.14 -2.93 -11.80
N LEU A 237 1.46 -4.07 -11.89
CA LEU A 237 2.08 -5.37 -11.74
C LEU A 237 3.18 -5.60 -12.78
N VAL A 238 2.90 -5.33 -14.05
CA VAL A 238 3.89 -5.47 -15.13
C VAL A 238 5.09 -4.54 -14.92
N ALA A 239 4.85 -3.28 -14.52
CA ALA A 239 5.92 -2.32 -14.22
C ALA A 239 6.83 -2.80 -13.08
N MET A 240 6.23 -3.36 -12.00
CA MET A 240 7.01 -3.88 -10.88
C MET A 240 7.74 -5.18 -11.21
N LEU A 241 7.14 -6.08 -12.00
CA LEU A 241 7.86 -7.25 -12.51
C LEU A 241 9.07 -6.82 -13.36
N GLY A 242 8.90 -5.79 -14.20
CA GLY A 242 9.98 -5.18 -14.95
C GLY A 242 11.14 -4.70 -14.08
N TYR A 243 10.86 -4.13 -12.89
CA TYR A 243 11.91 -3.69 -11.96
C TYR A 243 12.84 -4.80 -11.54
N PHE A 244 12.34 -5.99 -11.28
CA PHE A 244 13.15 -7.15 -10.86
C PHE A 244 14.06 -7.68 -11.99
N LEU A 245 13.79 -7.30 -13.25
CA LEU A 245 14.64 -7.59 -14.40
C LEU A 245 15.69 -6.49 -14.64
N THR A 246 15.61 -5.35 -13.95
CA THR A 246 16.55 -4.24 -14.13
C THR A 246 17.87 -4.47 -13.41
N PRO A 247 18.97 -3.83 -13.87
CA PRO A 247 20.26 -3.85 -13.18
C PRO A 247 20.19 -3.26 -11.75
N GLU A 248 19.20 -2.43 -11.45
CA GLU A 248 19.01 -1.85 -10.11
C GLU A 248 18.74 -2.93 -9.05
N TRP A 249 17.95 -3.94 -9.38
CA TRP A 249 17.76 -5.09 -8.50
C TRP A 249 19.09 -5.85 -8.28
N GLY A 250 19.91 -5.97 -9.28
CA GLY A 250 21.25 -6.56 -9.18
C GLY A 250 22.21 -5.78 -8.28
N LYS A 251 22.10 -4.45 -8.22
CA LYS A 251 22.90 -3.60 -7.32
C LYS A 251 22.58 -3.85 -5.84
N LEU A 252 21.36 -4.26 -5.51
CA LEU A 252 20.98 -4.64 -4.15
C LEU A 252 21.79 -5.83 -3.62
N ARG A 253 22.21 -6.74 -4.50
CA ARG A 253 23.10 -7.85 -4.12
C ARG A 253 24.44 -7.36 -3.60
N ARG A 254 25.01 -6.36 -4.27
CA ARG A 254 26.27 -5.73 -3.86
C ARG A 254 26.11 -5.00 -2.53
N LYS A 255 25.08 -4.18 -2.43
CA LYS A 255 24.73 -3.45 -1.20
C LYS A 255 24.52 -4.38 -0.01
N ALA A 256 23.80 -5.49 -0.20
CA ALA A 256 23.58 -6.48 0.84
C ALA A 256 24.89 -7.17 1.29
N LYS A 257 25.80 -7.43 0.34
CA LYS A 257 27.12 -7.99 0.66
C LYS A 257 27.96 -6.99 1.49
N GLU A 258 28.03 -5.74 1.05
CA GLU A 258 28.76 -4.68 1.76
C GLU A 258 28.24 -4.50 3.19
N LEU A 259 26.92 -4.51 3.40
CA LEU A 259 26.31 -4.43 4.73
C LEU A 259 26.59 -5.68 5.58
N GLY A 260 26.54 -6.87 4.98
CA GLY A 260 26.87 -8.11 5.69
C GLY A 260 28.32 -8.18 6.13
N ASP A 261 29.25 -7.77 5.28
CA ASP A 261 30.67 -7.71 5.60
C ASP A 261 30.96 -6.69 6.73
N ALA A 262 30.26 -5.54 6.73
CA ALA A 262 30.37 -4.54 7.81
C ALA A 262 29.86 -5.08 9.16
N VAL A 263 28.73 -5.77 9.18
CA VAL A 263 28.17 -6.38 10.41
C VAL A 263 29.11 -7.46 10.96
N THR A 264 29.72 -8.25 10.08
CA THR A 264 30.69 -9.30 10.52
C THR A 264 31.94 -8.69 11.11
N ALA A 265 32.44 -7.60 10.52
CA ALA A 265 33.61 -6.88 11.02
C ALA A 265 33.37 -6.23 12.40
N GLU A 266 32.16 -5.75 12.69
CA GLU A 266 31.79 -5.20 14.00
C GLU A 266 31.56 -6.30 15.07
N THR A 267 31.24 -7.52 14.65
CA THR A 267 30.95 -8.65 15.57
C THR A 267 32.21 -9.51 15.88
N GLU A 268 33.29 -9.38 15.13
CA GLU A 268 34.56 -9.98 15.51
C GLU A 268 35.14 -9.20 16.69
N PRO A 269 35.18 -9.76 17.92
CA PRO A 269 35.86 -9.12 19.02
C PRO A 269 37.34 -8.98 18.62
N THR A 270 37.90 -7.80 18.78
CA THR A 270 39.33 -7.52 18.78
C THR A 270 40.00 -8.46 19.80
N LEU A 271 40.37 -9.64 19.34
CA LEU A 271 41.26 -10.52 20.05
C LEU A 271 42.70 -9.91 19.92
N ILE A 272 43.01 -8.96 20.79
CA ILE A 272 44.37 -8.56 21.12
C ILE A 272 44.52 -8.58 22.66
#